data_d9cfeb10aa06dbd17fed8952b2bc979e
#
_entry.id   d9cfeb10aa06dbd17fed8952b2bc979e
#
_cell.length_a   1.000
_cell.length_b   1.000
_cell.length_c   1.000
_cell.angle_alpha   90.00
_cell.angle_beta   90.00
_cell.angle_gamma   90.00
#
_symmetry.space_group_name_H-M   'P 1'
#
loop_
_entity.id
_entity.type
_entity.pdbx_description
1 polymer ?
#
loop_
_entity_poly.entity_id
_entity_poly.type
_entity_poly.pdbx_seq_one_letter_code
_entity_poly.pdbx_strand_id
1 'polypeptide(L)'
;MNRGCIPSKMLVYAADLSINAQTANKLGVKSSFSGVDWRAIQTRIFGRIDPIAEAGLSYRENLENVTVYRDKAAFLSEKTLSIAGEVVSADQIVIAAGAQPDIPQLSGLSETPFHTSDSIMRISELPDRIVIIGGGFIAIEMAHIFGAFGSEVIMVLRGEEFLREADPSIRKRITEIYKERFTVYLSEEVEHVSHEEKFFINLKKGTDIEADELLIATGRNPNTDSLKPEKGGVRCDESGYVITDEYLRTSAEGVWALGDITNPLQLKHTANAVSYTHLTLPTKRIV
;
A
#
# COMPACT_ATOMS: atom_id res chain seq x y z
N MET A 1 4.71 7.23 -2.03
CA MET A 1 3.85 8.08 -2.88
C MET A 1 3.58 7.45 -4.24
N ASN A 2 4.59 6.99 -4.96
CA ASN A 2 4.44 6.47 -6.33
C ASN A 2 3.86 5.06 -6.45
N ARG A 3 3.69 4.36 -5.33
CA ARG A 3 3.16 2.99 -5.24
C ARG A 3 1.89 2.88 -4.38
N GLY A 4 1.32 3.99 -3.96
CA GLY A 4 0.15 4.01 -3.05
C GLY A 4 -0.79 5.16 -3.35
N CYS A 5 -0.96 6.06 -2.39
CA CYS A 5 -2.02 7.07 -2.35
C CYS A 5 -2.19 7.92 -3.62
N ILE A 6 -1.09 8.38 -4.25
CA ILE A 6 -1.22 9.27 -5.43
C ILE A 6 -1.75 8.49 -6.63
N PRO A 7 -1.11 7.42 -7.12
CA PRO A 7 -1.63 6.71 -8.28
C PRO A 7 -3.00 6.08 -8.00
N SER A 8 -3.26 5.54 -6.80
CA SER A 8 -4.57 4.95 -6.51
C SER A 8 -5.70 5.98 -6.57
N LYS A 9 -5.51 7.20 -6.05
CA LYS A 9 -6.54 8.25 -6.15
C LYS A 9 -6.73 8.78 -7.58
N MET A 10 -5.67 8.80 -8.38
CA MET A 10 -5.80 9.15 -9.80
C MET A 10 -6.54 8.06 -10.59
N LEU A 11 -6.38 6.78 -10.21
CA LEU A 11 -7.14 5.65 -10.76
C LEU A 11 -8.60 5.68 -10.29
N VAL A 12 -8.85 5.90 -9.00
CA VAL A 12 -10.23 6.04 -8.46
C VAL A 12 -10.99 7.13 -9.18
N TYR A 13 -10.36 8.28 -9.45
CA TYR A 13 -11.02 9.35 -10.22
C TYR A 13 -11.46 8.89 -11.63
N ALA A 14 -10.61 8.12 -12.32
CA ALA A 14 -10.97 7.56 -13.62
C ALA A 14 -12.06 6.48 -13.49
N ALA A 15 -12.03 5.68 -12.43
CA ALA A 15 -13.04 4.69 -12.11
C ALA A 15 -14.41 5.32 -11.84
N ASP A 16 -14.43 6.42 -11.08
CA ASP A 16 -15.65 7.18 -10.81
C ASP A 16 -16.27 7.76 -12.10
N LEU A 17 -15.45 8.27 -13.01
CA LEU A 17 -15.90 8.72 -14.32
C LEU A 17 -16.51 7.56 -15.13
N SER A 18 -15.91 6.37 -15.08
CA SER A 18 -16.44 5.18 -15.76
C SER A 18 -17.79 4.76 -15.17
N ILE A 19 -17.92 4.73 -13.84
CA ILE A 19 -19.19 4.43 -13.16
C ILE A 19 -20.25 5.49 -13.49
N ASN A 20 -19.88 6.78 -13.50
CA ASN A 20 -20.80 7.85 -13.86
C ASN A 20 -21.32 7.68 -15.29
N ALA A 21 -20.46 7.33 -16.26
CA ALA A 21 -20.87 7.05 -17.62
C ALA A 21 -21.81 5.84 -17.72
N GLN A 22 -21.54 4.77 -16.96
CA GLN A 22 -22.39 3.56 -16.93
C GLN A 22 -23.77 3.81 -16.30
N THR A 23 -23.86 4.71 -15.33
CA THR A 23 -25.07 4.91 -14.51
C THR A 23 -25.86 6.18 -14.84
N ALA A 24 -25.33 7.09 -15.63
CA ALA A 24 -25.93 8.39 -15.96
C ALA A 24 -27.36 8.27 -16.53
N ASN A 25 -27.66 7.21 -17.27
CA ASN A 25 -29.00 6.95 -17.81
C ASN A 25 -30.08 6.80 -16.73
N LYS A 26 -29.70 6.35 -15.51
CA LYS A 26 -30.62 6.25 -14.36
C LYS A 26 -31.10 7.63 -13.89
N LEU A 27 -30.35 8.68 -14.22
CA LEU A 27 -30.67 10.08 -13.91
C LEU A 27 -31.19 10.85 -15.11
N GLY A 28 -31.52 10.15 -16.22
CA GLY A 28 -32.04 10.76 -17.47
C GLY A 28 -30.94 11.37 -18.36
N VAL A 29 -29.68 11.25 -18.01
CA VAL A 29 -28.55 11.72 -18.84
C VAL A 29 -28.20 10.62 -19.85
N LYS A 30 -28.31 10.90 -21.14
CA LYS A 30 -27.94 9.94 -22.19
C LYS A 30 -26.42 9.77 -22.22
N SER A 31 -25.94 8.58 -21.89
CA SER A 31 -24.54 8.22 -21.88
C SER A 31 -24.35 6.80 -22.38
N SER A 32 -23.19 6.52 -22.95
CA SER A 32 -22.73 5.18 -23.31
C SER A 32 -21.34 4.95 -22.77
N PHE A 33 -21.08 3.76 -22.27
CA PHE A 33 -19.77 3.32 -21.83
C PHE A 33 -19.29 2.21 -22.75
N SER A 34 -18.14 2.42 -23.41
CA SER A 34 -17.57 1.48 -24.39
C SER A 34 -16.27 0.83 -23.90
N GLY A 35 -15.94 1.01 -22.61
CA GLY A 35 -14.71 0.53 -22.01
C GLY A 35 -13.73 1.64 -21.67
N VAL A 36 -12.51 1.26 -21.30
CA VAL A 36 -11.41 2.16 -20.93
C VAL A 36 -10.18 1.86 -21.78
N ASP A 37 -9.38 2.86 -22.04
CA ASP A 37 -8.00 2.70 -22.52
C ASP A 37 -7.07 2.66 -21.31
N TRP A 38 -6.77 1.45 -20.83
CA TRP A 38 -5.94 1.21 -19.67
C TRP A 38 -4.54 1.83 -19.83
N ARG A 39 -3.94 1.68 -21.01
CA ARG A 39 -2.61 2.20 -21.31
C ARG A 39 -2.58 3.73 -21.29
N ALA A 40 -3.61 4.38 -21.82
CA ALA A 40 -3.73 5.84 -21.77
C ALA A 40 -3.89 6.32 -20.32
N ILE A 41 -4.70 5.62 -19.49
CA ILE A 41 -4.84 5.94 -18.06
C ILE A 41 -3.50 5.83 -17.33
N GLN A 42 -2.77 4.74 -17.53
CA GLN A 42 -1.46 4.53 -16.91
C GLN A 42 -0.44 5.58 -17.36
N THR A 43 -0.37 5.84 -18.67
CA THR A 43 0.56 6.85 -19.23
C THR A 43 0.30 8.22 -18.63
N ARG A 44 -0.97 8.63 -18.50
CA ARG A 44 -1.34 9.89 -17.86
C ARG A 44 -0.92 9.96 -16.39
N ILE A 45 -1.03 8.86 -15.65
CA ILE A 45 -0.72 8.80 -14.23
C ILE A 45 0.80 8.74 -14.03
N PHE A 46 1.44 7.70 -14.57
CA PHE A 46 2.84 7.41 -14.29
C PHE A 46 3.79 8.32 -15.06
N GLY A 47 3.41 8.75 -16.27
CA GLY A 47 4.14 9.79 -17.00
C GLY A 47 4.18 11.14 -16.28
N ARG A 48 3.26 11.38 -15.32
CA ARG A 48 3.28 12.57 -14.46
C ARG A 48 4.06 12.35 -13.16
N ILE A 49 3.87 11.22 -12.49
CA ILE A 49 4.42 11.03 -11.13
C ILE A 49 5.85 10.51 -11.12
N ASP A 50 6.26 9.71 -12.11
CA ASP A 50 7.62 9.16 -12.13
C ASP A 50 8.68 10.23 -12.37
N PRO A 51 8.52 11.17 -13.32
CA PRO A 51 9.46 12.30 -13.48
C PRO A 51 9.59 13.17 -12.21
N ILE A 52 8.52 13.35 -11.44
CA ILE A 52 8.57 14.10 -10.18
C ILE A 52 9.44 13.37 -9.15
N ALA A 53 9.34 12.04 -9.09
CA ALA A 53 10.15 11.24 -8.19
C ALA A 53 11.63 11.26 -8.57
N GLU A 54 11.92 11.13 -9.88
CA GLU A 54 13.28 11.19 -10.43
C GLU A 54 13.91 12.56 -10.20
N ALA A 55 13.18 13.64 -10.51
CA ALA A 55 13.64 15.01 -10.26
C ALA A 55 13.90 15.26 -8.77
N GLY A 56 13.03 14.72 -7.88
CA GLY A 56 13.21 14.83 -6.43
C GLY A 56 14.45 14.08 -5.92
N LEU A 57 14.80 12.95 -6.52
CA LEU A 57 16.03 12.22 -6.22
C LEU A 57 17.25 12.98 -6.72
N SER A 58 17.26 13.33 -7.99
CA SER A 58 18.36 14.09 -8.63
C SER A 58 18.64 15.42 -7.90
N TYR A 59 17.59 16.14 -7.48
CA TYR A 59 17.75 17.35 -6.68
C TYR A 59 18.57 17.09 -5.40
N ARG A 60 18.27 16.00 -4.66
CA ARG A 60 18.98 15.66 -3.41
C ARG A 60 20.43 15.25 -3.67
N GLU A 61 20.67 14.50 -4.72
CA GLU A 61 22.01 14.05 -5.11
C GLU A 61 22.95 15.19 -5.53
N ASN A 62 22.38 16.31 -5.98
CA ASN A 62 23.14 17.49 -6.37
C ASN A 62 23.31 18.51 -5.23
N LEU A 63 22.82 18.25 -4.02
CA LEU A 63 23.05 19.12 -2.87
C LEU A 63 24.41 18.81 -2.23
N GLU A 64 25.25 19.81 -2.06
CA GLU A 64 26.62 19.68 -1.50
C GLU A 64 26.64 19.11 -0.07
N ASN A 65 25.58 19.34 0.70
CA ASN A 65 25.46 18.93 2.11
C ASN A 65 24.61 17.67 2.31
N VAL A 66 24.30 16.92 1.25
CA VAL A 66 23.48 15.71 1.31
C VAL A 66 24.20 14.54 0.64
N THR A 67 24.34 13.44 1.35
CA THR A 67 24.76 12.16 0.78
C THR A 67 23.55 11.25 0.66
N VAL A 68 23.29 10.74 -0.54
CA VAL A 68 22.18 9.84 -0.82
C VAL A 68 22.68 8.42 -1.00
N TYR A 69 22.29 7.52 -0.12
CA TYR A 69 22.51 6.09 -0.23
C TYR A 69 21.26 5.42 -0.84
N ARG A 70 21.42 4.67 -1.93
CA ARG A 70 20.32 4.01 -2.65
C ARG A 70 20.16 2.54 -2.25
N ASP A 71 20.26 2.24 -0.96
CA ASP A 71 20.18 0.88 -0.46
C ASP A 71 19.45 0.82 0.89
N LYS A 72 19.18 -0.39 1.36
CA LYS A 72 18.58 -0.63 2.68
C LYS A 72 19.60 -0.34 3.78
N ALA A 73 19.16 0.43 4.77
CA ALA A 73 19.90 0.67 5.99
C ALA A 73 19.52 -0.37 7.06
N ALA A 74 20.52 -0.81 7.85
CA ALA A 74 20.28 -1.63 9.04
C ALA A 74 21.16 -1.16 10.18
N PHE A 75 20.63 -1.11 11.39
CA PHE A 75 21.45 -0.81 12.59
C PHE A 75 22.48 -1.91 12.83
N LEU A 76 23.71 -1.51 13.09
CA LEU A 76 24.79 -2.36 13.60
C LEU A 76 24.93 -2.22 15.12
N SER A 77 24.80 -0.99 15.63
CA SER A 77 24.82 -0.61 17.03
C SER A 77 24.13 0.75 17.21
N GLU A 78 24.15 1.29 18.43
CA GLU A 78 23.66 2.64 18.70
C GLU A 78 24.28 3.65 17.75
N LYS A 79 23.44 4.45 17.08
CA LYS A 79 23.82 5.51 16.12
C LYS A 79 24.73 5.08 14.96
N THR A 80 24.82 3.76 14.70
CA THR A 80 25.66 3.21 13.63
C THR A 80 24.82 2.30 12.73
N LEU A 81 24.89 2.56 11.43
CA LEU A 81 24.14 1.86 10.40
C LEU A 81 25.08 1.23 9.37
N SER A 82 24.68 0.10 8.80
CA SER A 82 25.23 -0.42 7.56
C SER A 82 24.31 -0.03 6.40
N ILE A 83 24.85 0.56 5.34
CA ILE A 83 24.13 0.96 4.15
C ILE A 83 25.02 0.66 2.95
N ALA A 84 24.55 -0.15 1.99
CA ALA A 84 25.32 -0.51 0.78
C ALA A 84 26.73 -1.08 1.07
N GLY A 85 26.90 -1.76 2.20
CA GLY A 85 28.20 -2.29 2.64
C GLY A 85 29.11 -1.28 3.35
N GLU A 86 28.72 -0.03 3.44
CA GLU A 86 29.43 1.00 4.21
C GLU A 86 28.91 1.08 5.65
N VAL A 87 29.75 1.53 6.57
CA VAL A 87 29.39 1.81 7.95
C VAL A 87 29.26 3.32 8.13
N VAL A 88 28.05 3.76 8.47
CA VAL A 88 27.71 5.17 8.64
C VAL A 88 27.28 5.42 10.07
N SER A 89 27.80 6.48 10.70
CA SER A 89 27.39 6.95 12.03
C SER A 89 26.82 8.36 11.95
N ALA A 90 25.89 8.67 12.85
CA ALA A 90 25.30 10.01 12.93
C ALA A 90 24.98 10.37 14.40
N ASP A 91 25.09 11.66 14.73
CA ASP A 91 24.70 12.17 16.06
C ASP A 91 23.19 12.09 16.28
N GLN A 92 22.43 12.27 15.20
CA GLN A 92 20.96 12.24 15.20
C GLN A 92 20.45 11.39 14.04
N ILE A 93 19.44 10.56 14.30
CA ILE A 93 18.85 9.66 13.32
C ILE A 93 17.33 9.87 13.30
N VAL A 94 16.74 9.96 12.10
CA VAL A 94 15.29 9.96 11.90
C VAL A 94 14.92 8.71 11.11
N ILE A 95 14.14 7.84 11.74
CA ILE A 95 13.60 6.63 11.12
C ILE A 95 12.27 6.97 10.44
N ALA A 96 12.24 6.95 9.11
CA ALA A 96 11.04 7.16 8.30
C ALA A 96 10.91 6.06 7.23
N ALA A 97 11.19 4.81 7.62
CA ALA A 97 11.33 3.67 6.72
C ALA A 97 9.98 3.12 6.19
N GLY A 98 8.84 3.61 6.74
CA GLY A 98 7.51 3.25 6.26
C GLY A 98 7.12 1.80 6.51
N ALA A 99 6.24 1.26 5.66
CA ALA A 99 5.69 -0.08 5.75
C ALA A 99 5.67 -0.76 4.37
N GLN A 100 5.58 -2.09 4.36
CA GLN A 100 5.48 -2.94 3.16
C GLN A 100 4.21 -3.77 3.20
N PRO A 101 3.73 -4.28 2.05
CA PRO A 101 2.61 -5.23 2.03
C PRO A 101 2.89 -6.45 2.91
N ASP A 102 1.88 -6.89 3.64
CA ASP A 102 1.89 -8.14 4.38
C ASP A 102 1.58 -9.29 3.43
N ILE A 103 2.54 -10.18 3.22
CA ILE A 103 2.41 -11.34 2.35
C ILE A 103 2.14 -12.57 3.22
N PRO A 104 0.93 -13.15 3.16
CA PRO A 104 0.60 -14.32 3.95
C PRO A 104 1.36 -15.54 3.46
N GLN A 105 1.67 -16.45 4.37
CA GLN A 105 2.25 -17.74 4.02
C GLN A 105 1.14 -18.66 3.50
N LEU A 106 0.88 -18.61 2.19
CA LEU A 106 -0.06 -19.47 1.49
C LEU A 106 0.72 -20.49 0.63
N SER A 107 0.23 -21.72 0.62
CA SER A 107 0.83 -22.78 -0.19
C SER A 107 0.88 -22.38 -1.68
N GLY A 108 2.06 -22.47 -2.30
CA GLY A 108 2.31 -22.16 -3.69
C GLY A 108 2.43 -20.68 -4.04
N LEU A 109 2.00 -19.75 -3.18
CA LEU A 109 1.96 -18.31 -3.51
C LEU A 109 3.32 -17.75 -3.91
N SER A 110 4.40 -18.12 -3.20
CA SER A 110 5.76 -17.62 -3.46
C SER A 110 6.31 -18.00 -4.84
N GLU A 111 5.73 -19.00 -5.49
CA GLU A 111 6.12 -19.50 -6.81
C GLU A 111 5.31 -18.85 -7.94
N THR A 112 4.41 -17.93 -7.60
CA THR A 112 3.51 -17.27 -8.57
C THR A 112 3.83 -15.79 -8.73
N PRO A 113 3.51 -15.17 -9.89
CA PRO A 113 3.72 -13.75 -10.14
C PRO A 113 2.60 -12.86 -9.54
N PHE A 114 2.16 -13.14 -8.31
CA PHE A 114 1.12 -12.35 -7.67
C PHE A 114 1.49 -10.88 -7.53
N HIS A 115 0.48 -10.04 -7.42
CA HIS A 115 0.62 -8.61 -7.21
C HIS A 115 0.32 -8.18 -5.79
N THR A 116 0.91 -7.06 -5.40
CA THR A 116 0.55 -6.27 -4.23
C THR A 116 0.15 -4.86 -4.67
N SER A 117 -0.19 -3.99 -3.72
CA SER A 117 -0.43 -2.57 -4.01
C SER A 117 0.75 -1.88 -4.72
N ASP A 118 1.96 -2.44 -4.61
CA ASP A 118 3.17 -1.85 -5.20
C ASP A 118 3.28 -2.10 -6.70
N SER A 119 2.67 -3.18 -7.22
CA SER A 119 2.79 -3.61 -8.61
C SER A 119 1.48 -3.59 -9.41
N ILE A 120 0.34 -3.89 -8.79
CA ILE A 120 -0.93 -4.07 -9.49
C ILE A 120 -1.37 -2.88 -10.36
N MET A 121 -1.07 -1.66 -9.95
CA MET A 121 -1.41 -0.46 -10.72
C MET A 121 -0.55 -0.26 -11.97
N ARG A 122 0.47 -1.12 -12.19
CA ARG A 122 1.43 -1.05 -13.29
C ARG A 122 1.40 -2.27 -14.21
N ILE A 123 0.41 -3.15 -14.08
CA ILE A 123 0.24 -4.28 -14.99
C ILE A 123 0.04 -3.80 -16.42
N SER A 124 0.54 -4.55 -17.39
CA SER A 124 0.55 -4.14 -18.80
C SER A 124 -0.83 -4.04 -19.43
N GLU A 125 -1.75 -4.90 -19.01
CA GLU A 125 -3.09 -5.02 -19.55
C GLU A 125 -4.13 -5.07 -18.43
N LEU A 126 -5.35 -4.62 -18.73
CA LEU A 126 -6.47 -4.75 -17.81
C LEU A 126 -6.92 -6.21 -17.82
N PRO A 127 -6.94 -6.91 -16.67
CA PRO A 127 -7.36 -8.30 -16.62
C PRO A 127 -8.86 -8.45 -16.88
N ASP A 128 -9.27 -9.51 -17.55
CA ASP A 128 -10.69 -9.87 -17.64
C ASP A 128 -11.22 -10.27 -16.25
N ARG A 129 -10.42 -11.03 -15.48
CA ARG A 129 -10.77 -11.46 -14.13
C ARG A 129 -9.62 -11.27 -13.16
N ILE A 130 -9.91 -10.67 -12.00
CA ILE A 130 -8.95 -10.48 -10.92
C ILE A 130 -9.49 -11.05 -9.61
N VAL A 131 -8.63 -11.81 -8.90
CA VAL A 131 -8.90 -12.21 -7.52
C VAL A 131 -8.15 -11.28 -6.57
N ILE A 132 -8.85 -10.78 -5.55
CA ILE A 132 -8.31 -9.92 -4.51
C ILE A 132 -8.44 -10.62 -3.17
N ILE A 133 -7.31 -10.95 -2.55
CA ILE A 133 -7.28 -11.53 -1.21
C ILE A 133 -7.11 -10.42 -0.18
N GLY A 134 -8.15 -10.19 0.63
CA GLY A 134 -8.19 -9.17 1.66
C GLY A 134 -9.49 -8.40 1.71
N GLY A 135 -9.73 -7.71 2.84
CA GLY A 135 -10.98 -6.95 3.09
C GLY A 135 -10.73 -5.54 3.61
N GLY A 136 -9.48 -5.06 3.56
CA GLY A 136 -9.09 -3.71 3.98
C GLY A 136 -9.31 -2.65 2.89
N PHE A 137 -8.97 -1.40 3.20
CA PHE A 137 -9.17 -0.27 2.29
C PHE A 137 -8.45 -0.42 0.92
N ILE A 138 -7.27 -1.06 0.89
CA ILE A 138 -6.55 -1.33 -0.38
C ILE A 138 -7.37 -2.29 -1.25
N ALA A 139 -7.86 -3.39 -0.66
CA ALA A 139 -8.68 -4.36 -1.38
C ALA A 139 -9.94 -3.71 -1.97
N ILE A 140 -10.61 -2.88 -1.18
CA ILE A 140 -11.83 -2.15 -1.59
C ILE A 140 -11.53 -1.17 -2.73
N GLU A 141 -10.47 -0.35 -2.62
CA GLU A 141 -10.10 0.59 -3.67
C GLU A 141 -9.76 -0.12 -4.99
N MET A 142 -8.96 -1.17 -4.93
CA MET A 142 -8.58 -1.92 -6.14
C MET A 142 -9.79 -2.64 -6.76
N ALA A 143 -10.67 -3.24 -5.96
CA ALA A 143 -11.92 -3.83 -6.45
C ALA A 143 -12.80 -2.78 -7.15
N HIS A 144 -12.91 -1.57 -6.59
CA HIS A 144 -13.65 -0.48 -7.22
C HIS A 144 -13.03 -0.08 -8.55
N ILE A 145 -11.70 0.07 -8.62
CA ILE A 145 -10.96 0.49 -9.82
C ILE A 145 -11.14 -0.55 -10.93
N PHE A 146 -10.77 -1.80 -10.69
CA PHE A 146 -10.82 -2.85 -11.71
C PHE A 146 -12.24 -3.15 -12.14
N GLY A 147 -13.19 -3.24 -11.19
CA GLY A 147 -14.60 -3.46 -11.52
C GLY A 147 -15.24 -2.30 -12.27
N ALA A 148 -14.87 -1.05 -11.99
CA ALA A 148 -15.34 0.11 -12.75
C ALA A 148 -14.82 0.12 -14.20
N PHE A 149 -13.64 -0.44 -14.42
CA PHE A 149 -13.01 -0.54 -15.74
C PHE A 149 -13.51 -1.75 -16.55
N GLY A 150 -14.23 -2.68 -15.92
CA GLY A 150 -14.89 -3.80 -16.59
C GLY A 150 -14.34 -5.18 -16.24
N SER A 151 -13.34 -5.28 -15.37
CA SER A 151 -12.86 -6.58 -14.89
C SER A 151 -13.91 -7.27 -14.02
N GLU A 152 -14.03 -8.59 -14.14
CA GLU A 152 -14.71 -9.42 -13.16
C GLU A 152 -13.87 -9.48 -11.88
N VAL A 153 -14.41 -8.97 -10.78
CA VAL A 153 -13.71 -8.92 -9.50
C VAL A 153 -14.26 -9.99 -8.57
N ILE A 154 -13.36 -10.82 -8.05
CA ILE A 154 -13.63 -11.81 -7.01
C ILE A 154 -12.84 -11.44 -5.77
N MET A 155 -13.51 -11.34 -4.62
CA MET A 155 -12.88 -10.98 -3.35
C MET A 155 -12.97 -12.13 -2.36
N VAL A 156 -11.84 -12.46 -1.72
CA VAL A 156 -11.75 -13.52 -0.71
C VAL A 156 -11.20 -12.91 0.59
N LEU A 157 -11.95 -13.03 1.68
CA LEU A 157 -11.53 -12.49 2.98
C LEU A 157 -11.92 -13.42 4.14
N ARG A 158 -11.04 -13.50 5.14
CA ARG A 158 -11.22 -14.31 6.35
C ARG A 158 -12.33 -13.78 7.27
N GLY A 159 -12.56 -12.47 7.22
CA GLY A 159 -13.58 -11.80 8.03
C GLY A 159 -14.99 -12.00 7.48
N GLU A 160 -15.98 -11.75 8.33
CA GLU A 160 -17.40 -11.72 7.96
C GLU A 160 -17.81 -10.42 7.28
N GLU A 161 -17.00 -9.37 7.42
CA GLU A 161 -17.26 -8.04 6.90
C GLU A 161 -15.95 -7.38 6.41
N PHE A 162 -16.10 -6.42 5.49
CA PHE A 162 -15.01 -5.52 5.09
C PHE A 162 -14.68 -4.49 6.17
N LEU A 163 -13.45 -3.92 6.11
CA LEU A 163 -13.01 -2.81 6.95
C LEU A 163 -13.18 -3.08 8.45
N ARG A 164 -12.67 -4.19 8.95
CA ARG A 164 -12.84 -4.66 10.35
C ARG A 164 -12.58 -3.61 11.42
N GLU A 165 -11.75 -2.60 11.15
CA GLU A 165 -11.41 -1.53 12.08
C GLU A 165 -12.35 -0.30 11.99
N ALA A 166 -13.32 -0.31 11.06
CA ALA A 166 -14.28 0.75 10.89
C ALA A 166 -15.49 0.60 11.82
N ASP A 167 -16.31 1.65 11.93
CA ASP A 167 -17.58 1.62 12.64
C ASP A 167 -18.48 0.48 12.11
N PRO A 168 -19.21 -0.25 12.99
CA PRO A 168 -20.06 -1.35 12.58
C PRO A 168 -21.07 -1.03 11.50
N SER A 169 -21.64 0.18 11.51
CA SER A 169 -22.60 0.63 10.50
C SER A 169 -21.94 0.76 9.12
N ILE A 170 -20.70 1.24 9.08
CA ILE A 170 -19.90 1.36 7.86
C ILE A 170 -19.52 -0.02 7.34
N ARG A 171 -19.03 -0.92 8.22
CA ARG A 171 -18.67 -2.29 7.84
C ARG A 171 -19.84 -3.03 7.20
N LYS A 172 -20.99 -3.00 7.84
CA LYS A 172 -22.22 -3.62 7.33
C LYS A 172 -22.57 -3.06 5.96
N ARG A 173 -22.63 -1.73 5.84
CA ARG A 173 -23.07 -1.07 4.61
C ARG A 173 -22.13 -1.33 3.44
N ILE A 174 -20.82 -1.25 3.65
CA ILE A 174 -19.84 -1.52 2.59
C ILE A 174 -19.88 -3.00 2.17
N THR A 175 -20.08 -3.91 3.12
CA THR A 175 -20.19 -5.35 2.82
C THR A 175 -21.41 -5.64 1.96
N GLU A 176 -22.56 -5.06 2.25
CA GLU A 176 -23.77 -5.17 1.43
C GLU A 176 -23.50 -4.68 0.00
N ILE A 177 -22.95 -3.46 -0.16
CA ILE A 177 -22.67 -2.86 -1.47
C ILE A 177 -21.71 -3.73 -2.29
N TYR A 178 -20.66 -4.26 -1.65
CA TYR A 178 -19.65 -5.04 -2.38
C TYR A 178 -20.16 -6.41 -2.78
N LYS A 179 -21.03 -7.04 -1.97
CA LYS A 179 -21.72 -8.28 -2.35
C LYS A 179 -22.72 -8.09 -3.51
N GLU A 180 -23.31 -6.91 -3.63
CA GLU A 180 -24.18 -6.59 -4.77
C GLU A 180 -23.40 -6.36 -6.07
N ARG A 181 -22.13 -5.92 -5.95
CA ARG A 181 -21.30 -5.53 -7.10
C ARG A 181 -20.36 -6.62 -7.58
N PHE A 182 -19.88 -7.46 -6.69
CA PHE A 182 -18.78 -8.40 -6.94
C PHE A 182 -19.10 -9.79 -6.38
N THR A 183 -18.37 -10.79 -6.86
CA THR A 183 -18.35 -12.11 -6.23
C THR A 183 -17.50 -12.03 -4.96
N VAL A 184 -18.12 -12.25 -3.79
CA VAL A 184 -17.45 -12.09 -2.49
C VAL A 184 -17.57 -13.37 -1.66
N TYR A 185 -16.44 -13.93 -1.27
CA TYR A 185 -16.31 -15.04 -0.33
C TYR A 185 -15.92 -14.50 1.04
N LEU A 186 -16.90 -14.41 1.94
CA LEU A 186 -16.70 -14.02 3.35
C LEU A 186 -16.40 -15.24 4.21
N SER A 187 -15.69 -15.04 5.32
CA SER A 187 -15.29 -16.12 6.24
C SER A 187 -14.65 -17.29 5.48
N GLU A 188 -13.80 -16.96 4.51
CA GLU A 188 -13.18 -17.90 3.60
C GLU A 188 -11.67 -17.69 3.57
N GLU A 189 -10.93 -18.77 3.36
CA GLU A 189 -9.47 -18.73 3.25
C GLU A 189 -9.00 -19.46 2.01
N VAL A 190 -7.89 -18.95 1.47
CA VAL A 190 -7.16 -19.63 0.40
C VAL A 190 -6.34 -20.76 1.00
N GLU A 191 -6.42 -21.93 0.43
CA GLU A 191 -5.64 -23.12 0.80
C GLU A 191 -4.36 -23.22 -0.05
N HIS A 192 -4.51 -23.06 -1.36
CA HIS A 192 -3.40 -23.19 -2.31
C HIS A 192 -3.54 -22.20 -3.46
N VAL A 193 -2.41 -21.78 -4.00
CA VAL A 193 -2.31 -20.97 -5.23
C VAL A 193 -1.29 -21.60 -6.15
N SER A 194 -1.64 -21.70 -7.42
CA SER A 194 -0.70 -22.05 -8.48
C SER A 194 -0.90 -21.12 -9.67
N HIS A 195 0.10 -21.09 -10.57
CA HIS A 195 0.07 -20.28 -11.78
C HIS A 195 0.75 -21.04 -12.91
N GLU A 196 0.06 -21.09 -14.05
CA GLU A 196 0.61 -21.52 -15.34
C GLU A 196 0.47 -20.34 -16.33
N GLU A 197 -0.58 -20.34 -17.16
CA GLU A 197 -1.00 -19.17 -17.96
C GLU A 197 -1.93 -18.25 -17.16
N LYS A 198 -2.63 -18.82 -16.19
CA LYS A 198 -3.55 -18.15 -15.25
C LYS A 198 -3.30 -18.57 -13.82
N PHE A 199 -3.85 -17.82 -12.90
CA PHE A 199 -3.88 -18.21 -11.49
C PHE A 199 -4.99 -19.22 -11.24
N PHE A 200 -4.67 -20.27 -10.48
CA PHE A 200 -5.62 -21.23 -9.92
C PHE A 200 -5.59 -21.10 -8.41
N ILE A 201 -6.71 -20.73 -7.80
CA ILE A 201 -6.85 -20.44 -6.38
C ILE A 201 -7.86 -21.41 -5.79
N ASN A 202 -7.39 -22.30 -4.91
CA ASN A 202 -8.24 -23.25 -4.20
C ASN A 202 -8.62 -22.65 -2.86
N LEU A 203 -9.92 -22.61 -2.55
CA LEU A 203 -10.45 -22.15 -1.28
C LEU A 203 -10.66 -23.32 -0.33
N LYS A 204 -10.47 -23.10 0.97
CA LYS A 204 -10.61 -24.17 2.00
C LYS A 204 -11.98 -24.86 2.02
N LYS A 205 -13.05 -24.17 1.63
CA LYS A 205 -14.40 -24.76 1.54
C LYS A 205 -14.68 -25.46 0.22
N GLY A 206 -13.65 -25.68 -0.60
CA GLY A 206 -13.73 -26.51 -1.80
C GLY A 206 -14.19 -25.78 -3.06
N THR A 207 -14.06 -24.44 -3.11
CA THR A 207 -14.27 -23.67 -4.34
C THR A 207 -12.94 -23.44 -5.04
N ASP A 208 -12.89 -23.69 -6.34
CA ASP A 208 -11.75 -23.40 -7.20
C ASP A 208 -12.05 -22.17 -8.05
N ILE A 209 -11.09 -21.27 -8.16
CA ILE A 209 -11.20 -20.01 -8.89
C ILE A 209 -10.03 -19.90 -9.88
N GLU A 210 -10.35 -19.57 -11.13
CA GLU A 210 -9.37 -19.22 -12.14
C GLU A 210 -9.40 -17.71 -12.39
N ALA A 211 -8.22 -17.06 -12.53
CA ALA A 211 -8.13 -15.63 -12.78
C ALA A 211 -6.87 -15.27 -13.58
N ASP A 212 -6.90 -14.13 -14.25
CA ASP A 212 -5.75 -13.60 -14.98
C ASP A 212 -4.74 -12.94 -14.04
N GLU A 213 -5.25 -12.31 -12.96
CA GLU A 213 -4.41 -11.62 -11.98
C GLU A 213 -4.83 -11.95 -10.54
N LEU A 214 -3.83 -11.96 -9.64
CA LEU A 214 -4.01 -12.15 -8.21
C LEU A 214 -3.40 -10.98 -7.43
N LEU A 215 -4.23 -10.29 -6.64
CA LEU A 215 -3.80 -9.22 -5.75
C LEU A 215 -3.84 -9.67 -4.29
N ILE A 216 -2.71 -9.57 -3.61
CA ILE A 216 -2.60 -9.74 -2.16
C ILE A 216 -2.74 -8.37 -1.49
N ALA A 217 -3.80 -8.19 -0.71
CA ALA A 217 -4.14 -6.96 0.00
C ALA A 217 -4.56 -7.26 1.46
N THR A 218 -3.83 -8.15 2.11
CA THR A 218 -4.13 -8.72 3.44
C THR A 218 -3.71 -7.83 4.61
N GLY A 219 -2.87 -6.83 4.36
CA GLY A 219 -2.37 -5.90 5.37
C GLY A 219 -1.06 -5.23 4.97
N ARG A 220 -0.47 -4.54 5.94
CA ARG A 220 0.86 -3.92 5.80
C ARG A 220 1.63 -4.06 7.11
N ASN A 221 2.90 -4.38 7.02
CA ASN A 221 3.82 -4.49 8.16
C ASN A 221 4.85 -3.35 8.14
N PRO A 222 5.25 -2.78 9.30
CA PRO A 222 6.32 -1.79 9.35
C PRO A 222 7.65 -2.39 8.88
N ASN A 223 8.52 -1.57 8.27
CA ASN A 223 9.81 -2.01 7.73
C ASN A 223 10.90 -2.11 8.82
N THR A 224 10.61 -2.75 9.93
CA THR A 224 11.52 -2.92 11.08
C THR A 224 12.41 -4.15 10.93
N ASP A 225 11.95 -5.22 10.32
CA ASP A 225 12.73 -6.46 10.18
C ASP A 225 14.08 -6.24 9.48
N SER A 226 14.08 -5.51 8.36
CA SER A 226 15.30 -5.22 7.62
C SER A 226 16.15 -4.14 8.29
N LEU A 227 15.54 -3.23 9.04
CA LEU A 227 16.21 -2.11 9.73
C LEU A 227 16.95 -2.56 10.99
N LYS A 228 16.51 -3.65 11.66
CA LYS A 228 17.06 -4.19 12.91
C LYS A 228 17.17 -3.13 14.03
N PRO A 229 16.05 -2.43 14.36
CA PRO A 229 16.06 -1.31 15.30
C PRO A 229 16.55 -1.68 16.70
N GLU A 230 16.37 -2.92 17.13
CA GLU A 230 16.85 -3.45 18.42
C GLU A 230 18.36 -3.31 18.62
N LYS A 231 19.15 -3.42 17.54
CA LYS A 231 20.60 -3.20 17.58
C LYS A 231 20.97 -1.74 17.83
N GLY A 232 20.08 -0.82 17.44
CA GLY A 232 20.21 0.62 17.71
C GLY A 232 19.63 1.06 19.05
N GLY A 233 19.19 0.13 19.92
CA GLY A 233 18.52 0.45 21.18
C GLY A 233 17.08 0.94 21.01
N VAL A 234 16.51 0.82 19.84
CA VAL A 234 15.15 1.26 19.50
C VAL A 234 14.16 0.13 19.77
N ARG A 235 13.16 0.38 20.60
CA ARG A 235 12.10 -0.60 20.93
C ARG A 235 10.95 -0.54 19.94
N CYS A 236 10.41 -1.72 19.63
CA CYS A 236 9.19 -1.89 18.88
C CYS A 236 8.10 -2.54 19.76
N ASP A 237 6.85 -2.37 19.38
CA ASP A 237 5.72 -3.11 19.97
C ASP A 237 5.62 -4.55 19.41
N GLU A 238 4.63 -5.29 19.88
CA GLU A 238 4.38 -6.68 19.46
C GLU A 238 4.01 -6.81 17.97
N SER A 239 3.52 -5.74 17.36
CA SER A 239 3.18 -5.67 15.93
C SER A 239 4.34 -5.14 15.07
N GLY A 240 5.50 -4.88 15.67
CA GLY A 240 6.70 -4.43 14.99
C GLY A 240 6.78 -2.91 14.78
N TYR A 241 5.82 -2.10 15.24
CA TYR A 241 5.90 -0.64 15.13
C TYR A 241 6.91 -0.07 16.12
N VAL A 242 7.70 0.90 15.65
CA VAL A 242 8.63 1.64 16.53
C VAL A 242 7.84 2.45 17.54
N ILE A 243 8.13 2.24 18.84
CA ILE A 243 7.51 2.96 19.94
C ILE A 243 8.11 4.35 20.06
N THR A 244 7.27 5.39 20.06
CA THR A 244 7.67 6.79 20.23
C THR A 244 6.85 7.48 21.32
N ASP A 245 7.43 8.54 21.90
CA ASP A 245 6.69 9.49 22.72
C ASP A 245 5.91 10.53 21.87
N GLU A 246 5.25 11.47 22.52
CA GLU A 246 4.50 12.56 21.85
C GLU A 246 5.38 13.51 21.03
N TYR A 247 6.71 13.49 21.24
CA TYR A 247 7.72 14.26 20.50
C TYR A 247 8.43 13.42 19.43
N LEU A 248 7.92 12.23 19.12
CA LEU A 248 8.48 11.26 18.17
C LEU A 248 9.86 10.72 18.56
N ARG A 249 10.27 10.86 19.83
CA ARG A 249 11.50 10.29 20.32
C ARG A 249 11.33 8.79 20.53
N THR A 250 12.31 8.02 20.13
CA THR A 250 12.35 6.58 20.42
C THR A 250 12.95 6.31 21.79
N SER A 251 13.11 5.05 22.17
CA SER A 251 13.84 4.63 23.36
C SER A 251 15.36 4.89 23.31
N ALA A 252 15.91 5.11 22.11
CA ALA A 252 17.32 5.42 21.91
C ALA A 252 17.56 6.93 21.85
N GLU A 253 18.53 7.44 22.61
CA GLU A 253 18.86 8.86 22.64
C GLU A 253 19.35 9.36 21.29
N GLY A 254 18.76 10.48 20.79
CA GLY A 254 19.09 11.06 19.50
C GLY A 254 18.53 10.28 18.30
N VAL A 255 17.53 9.41 18.54
CA VAL A 255 16.83 8.68 17.50
C VAL A 255 15.33 8.98 17.56
N TRP A 256 14.79 9.46 16.46
CA TRP A 256 13.36 9.74 16.26
C TRP A 256 12.77 8.80 15.22
N ALA A 257 11.47 8.59 15.29
CA ALA A 257 10.75 7.83 14.25
C ALA A 257 9.40 8.45 13.94
N LEU A 258 8.98 8.37 12.65
CA LEU A 258 7.69 8.91 12.21
C LEU A 258 7.14 8.18 10.99
N GLY A 259 5.84 8.37 10.74
CA GLY A 259 5.12 7.81 9.60
C GLY A 259 4.66 6.37 9.82
N ASP A 260 4.52 5.62 8.73
CA ASP A 260 3.91 4.28 8.78
C ASP A 260 4.69 3.27 9.63
N ILE A 261 5.94 3.55 9.96
CA ILE A 261 6.75 2.69 10.82
C ILE A 261 6.41 2.82 12.31
N THR A 262 5.69 3.89 12.70
CA THR A 262 5.29 4.16 14.09
C THR A 262 3.79 4.11 14.32
N ASN A 263 2.99 4.05 13.24
CA ASN A 263 1.56 4.28 13.32
C ASN A 263 0.76 3.25 12.50
N PRO A 264 -0.08 2.43 13.15
CA PRO A 264 -0.92 1.45 12.46
C PRO A 264 -1.94 2.06 11.51
N LEU A 265 -2.29 3.35 11.63
CA LEU A 265 -3.19 4.03 10.69
C LEU A 265 -2.58 4.20 9.30
N GLN A 266 -1.25 4.28 9.20
CA GLN A 266 -0.47 4.31 7.94
C GLN A 266 -1.00 5.34 6.92
N LEU A 267 -1.34 6.55 7.40
CA LEU A 267 -1.87 7.63 6.59
C LEU A 267 -0.78 8.66 6.26
N LYS A 268 -0.52 8.86 4.96
CA LYS A 268 0.47 9.84 4.47
C LYS A 268 0.25 11.25 5.03
N HIS A 269 -1.01 11.69 5.17
CA HIS A 269 -1.30 13.01 5.69
C HIS A 269 -0.89 13.16 7.15
N THR A 270 -1.07 12.13 7.97
CA THR A 270 -0.59 12.09 9.35
C THR A 270 0.93 12.20 9.39
N ALA A 271 1.64 11.39 8.59
CA ALA A 271 3.10 11.46 8.51
C ALA A 271 3.60 12.85 8.11
N ASN A 272 2.96 13.50 7.13
CA ASN A 272 3.33 14.85 6.71
C ASN A 272 3.06 15.89 7.81
N ALA A 273 1.90 15.86 8.46
CA ALA A 273 1.54 16.79 9.51
C ALA A 273 2.53 16.70 10.68
N VAL A 274 2.83 15.48 11.12
CA VAL A 274 3.72 15.23 12.26
C VAL A 274 5.17 15.63 11.93
N SER A 275 5.67 15.31 10.73
CA SER A 275 7.02 15.70 10.31
C SER A 275 7.19 17.22 10.30
N TYR A 276 6.19 17.93 9.80
CA TYR A 276 6.22 19.38 9.76
C TYR A 276 6.12 20.03 11.14
N THR A 277 5.24 19.53 12.01
CA THR A 277 5.00 20.13 13.33
C THR A 277 6.07 19.78 14.36
N HIS A 278 6.66 18.60 14.31
CA HIS A 278 7.59 18.10 15.34
C HIS A 278 9.05 18.25 14.94
N LEU A 279 9.41 18.02 13.68
CA LEU A 279 10.80 18.09 13.24
C LEU A 279 11.25 19.47 12.73
N THR A 280 10.31 20.33 12.31
CA THR A 280 10.67 21.65 11.76
C THR A 280 10.47 22.84 12.69
N LEU A 281 9.71 22.67 13.79
CA LEU A 281 9.46 23.75 14.75
C LEU A 281 10.71 24.33 15.43
N PRO A 282 11.74 23.56 15.81
CA PRO A 282 12.94 24.11 16.41
C PRO A 282 13.66 25.15 15.55
N THR A 283 13.54 25.04 14.22
CA THR A 283 14.20 25.97 13.29
C THR A 283 13.49 27.32 13.12
N LYS A 284 12.22 27.44 13.56
CA LYS A 284 11.46 28.70 13.50
C LYS A 284 11.56 29.56 14.76
N ARG A 285 12.24 29.11 15.80
CA ARG A 285 12.44 29.87 17.05
C ARG A 285 13.68 30.74 17.08
N ILE A 286 14.39 30.86 15.98
CA ILE A 286 15.55 31.75 15.85
C ILE A 286 15.16 32.86 14.85
N VAL A 287 14.16 33.65 15.22
CA VAL A 287 13.97 35.03 14.71
C VAL A 287 13.42 35.85 15.86
#